data_ef7d33df79ba1196b9200dd74d51cc71
#
_entry.id   ef7d33df79ba1196b9200dd74d51cc71
#
_cell.length_a   1.000
_cell.length_b   1.000
_cell.length_c   1.000
_cell.angle_alpha   90.00
_cell.angle_beta   90.00
_cell.angle_gamma   90.00
#
_symmetry.space_group_name_H-M   'P 1'
#
loop_
_entity.id
_entity.type
_entity.pdbx_description
1 polymer ?
#
loop_
_entity_poly.entity_id
_entity_poly.type
_entity_poly.pdbx_seq_one_letter_code
_entity_poly.pdbx_strand_id
1 'polypeptide(L)'
;MKHRMLEFLVTELGFRVFAIEAPYAGCLNINDYVLYGKGDAYSALASQSFWTWDTEEVIALIEWIRRYNQSVSADRRIEFHGIDIQSNAKGGGIDRVQAYLLRVDPAFGSARSEFFSSVKLFDMDRSKKADGLRDQWHEMMESMTNNKENYIRLTSQDEFNQISRLATVVFQMLDAFGMRADDPRRAEREWRDYYMAENFNALVAHAAPNTKMVVWGHNAHMSADAGADADVNMVQRPLGSYLRATYGERYFAMGFAFNEGGFQACQLKDGGLVGLKEIRVDAARTDSLDWILAQVLPDNYILNLRGDNLPDCLTSWVNTEIMQRSYGAVADQASIEDAYYPVTVGRAFDGIIFIHKTTRTTPTKTSLR
;
A
#
# COMPACT_ATOMS: atom_id res chain seq x y z
N MET A 1 11.90 -12.87 -3.91
CA MET A 1 11.38 -12.63 -5.27
C MET A 1 11.18 -11.14 -5.55
N LYS A 2 10.28 -10.45 -4.87
CA LYS A 2 9.91 -9.04 -5.11
C LYS A 2 11.10 -8.06 -5.14
N HIS A 3 12.09 -8.19 -4.24
CA HIS A 3 13.32 -7.40 -4.27
C HIS A 3 14.09 -7.58 -5.60
N ARG A 4 14.31 -8.83 -6.03
CA ARG A 4 14.99 -9.13 -7.31
C ARG A 4 14.23 -8.58 -8.51
N MET A 5 12.90 -8.58 -8.46
CA MET A 5 12.07 -7.97 -9.50
C MET A 5 12.26 -6.46 -9.55
N LEU A 6 12.28 -5.78 -8.39
CA LEU A 6 12.55 -4.34 -8.37
C LEU A 6 13.94 -4.01 -8.92
N GLU A 7 14.99 -4.77 -8.53
CA GLU A 7 16.33 -4.62 -9.10
C GLU A 7 16.29 -4.64 -10.63
N PHE A 8 15.67 -5.67 -11.22
CA PHE A 8 15.53 -5.80 -12.67
C PHE A 8 14.75 -4.62 -13.29
N LEU A 9 13.61 -4.25 -12.73
CA LEU A 9 12.78 -3.15 -13.24
C LEU A 9 13.55 -1.81 -13.24
N VAL A 10 14.37 -1.58 -12.23
CA VAL A 10 15.17 -0.36 -12.09
C VAL A 10 16.37 -0.37 -13.01
N THR A 11 17.16 -1.44 -13.02
CA THR A 11 18.43 -1.50 -13.74
C THR A 11 18.23 -1.66 -15.25
N GLU A 12 17.31 -2.52 -15.66
CA GLU A 12 17.10 -2.88 -17.07
C GLU A 12 15.99 -2.05 -17.73
N LEU A 13 14.94 -1.70 -16.97
CA LEU A 13 13.75 -1.06 -17.54
C LEU A 13 13.56 0.40 -17.13
N GLY A 14 14.40 0.92 -16.23
CA GLY A 14 14.44 2.33 -15.89
C GLY A 14 13.29 2.81 -15.00
N PHE A 15 12.74 1.96 -14.15
CA PHE A 15 11.78 2.38 -13.12
C PHE A 15 12.46 3.29 -12.08
N ARG A 16 11.73 4.32 -11.59
CA ARG A 16 12.30 5.34 -10.69
C ARG A 16 11.46 5.62 -9.45
N VAL A 17 10.23 5.16 -9.38
CA VAL A 17 9.37 5.29 -8.20
C VAL A 17 8.94 3.90 -7.74
N PHE A 18 9.15 3.64 -6.47
CA PHE A 18 8.65 2.45 -5.78
C PHE A 18 7.63 2.89 -4.74
N ALA A 19 6.37 2.57 -4.99
CA ALA A 19 5.26 2.81 -4.09
C ALA A 19 4.84 1.50 -3.41
N ILE A 20 4.37 1.58 -2.17
CA ILE A 20 3.97 0.41 -1.38
C ILE A 20 2.68 0.67 -0.62
N GLU A 21 1.86 -0.38 -0.44
CA GLU A 21 0.72 -0.40 0.48
C GLU A 21 1.19 -0.30 1.93
N ALA A 22 1.63 0.90 2.30
CA ALA A 22 2.11 1.25 3.64
C ALA A 22 1.78 2.71 3.93
N PRO A 23 1.71 3.11 5.22
CA PRO A 23 1.38 4.46 5.63
C PRO A 23 2.24 5.52 4.96
N TYR A 24 1.59 6.47 4.28
CA TYR A 24 2.27 7.56 3.57
C TYR A 24 3.27 8.30 4.46
N ALA A 25 2.82 8.71 5.65
CA ALA A 25 3.63 9.52 6.57
C ALA A 25 4.91 8.80 7.02
N GLY A 26 4.82 7.52 7.37
CA GLY A 26 5.97 6.73 7.81
C GLY A 26 6.97 6.47 6.69
N CYS A 27 6.48 6.27 5.45
CA CYS A 27 7.35 6.06 4.30
C CYS A 27 8.18 7.29 3.90
N LEU A 28 7.83 8.49 4.35
CA LEU A 28 8.68 9.67 4.16
C LEU A 28 10.06 9.51 4.83
N ASN A 29 10.13 8.82 5.98
CA ASN A 29 11.42 8.53 6.63
C ASN A 29 12.25 7.54 5.81
N ILE A 30 11.60 6.55 5.18
CA ILE A 30 12.27 5.62 4.28
C ILE A 30 12.80 6.37 3.06
N ASN A 31 11.99 7.25 2.47
CA ASN A 31 12.41 8.08 1.32
C ASN A 31 13.60 8.99 1.68
N ASP A 32 13.56 9.66 2.83
CA ASP A 32 14.67 10.47 3.34
C ASP A 32 15.94 9.65 3.54
N TYR A 33 15.81 8.41 4.03
CA TYR A 33 16.94 7.51 4.16
C TYR A 33 17.53 7.10 2.79
N VAL A 34 16.70 6.63 1.87
CA VAL A 34 17.20 6.13 0.58
C VAL A 34 17.75 7.22 -0.32
N LEU A 35 17.24 8.47 -0.25
CA LEU A 35 17.72 9.60 -1.04
C LEU A 35 18.90 10.32 -0.39
N TYR A 36 18.84 10.57 0.92
CA TYR A 36 19.75 11.49 1.60
C TYR A 36 20.58 10.83 2.72
N GLY A 37 20.28 9.59 3.11
CA GLY A 37 20.94 8.88 4.21
C GLY A 37 20.59 9.43 5.59
N LYS A 38 19.41 10.02 5.75
CA LYS A 38 18.95 10.53 7.05
C LYS A 38 18.50 9.36 7.94
N GLY A 39 19.07 9.25 9.13
CA GLY A 39 18.77 8.17 10.06
C GLY A 39 19.43 6.83 9.67
N ASP A 40 18.73 5.74 9.94
CA ASP A 40 19.13 4.37 9.61
C ASP A 40 17.92 3.57 9.04
N ALA A 41 18.23 2.46 8.35
CA ALA A 41 17.20 1.67 7.66
C ALA A 41 16.16 1.07 8.60
N TYR A 42 16.55 0.60 9.79
CA TYR A 42 15.64 -0.01 10.75
C TYR A 42 14.68 1.00 11.34
N SER A 43 15.16 2.13 11.80
CA SER A 43 14.32 3.23 12.32
C SER A 43 13.40 3.79 11.24
N ALA A 44 13.90 3.94 10.01
CA ALA A 44 13.12 4.38 8.88
C ALA A 44 12.00 3.39 8.55
N LEU A 45 12.29 2.09 8.49
CA LEU A 45 11.29 1.05 8.22
C LEU A 45 10.27 0.95 9.35
N ALA A 46 10.70 0.97 10.61
CA ALA A 46 9.79 0.90 11.76
C ALA A 46 8.76 2.05 11.79
N SER A 47 9.10 3.22 11.24
CA SER A 47 8.20 4.39 11.21
C SER A 47 6.94 4.18 10.36
N GLN A 48 6.94 3.25 9.39
CA GLN A 48 5.74 2.93 8.61
C GLN A 48 4.74 2.06 9.39
N SER A 49 5.15 1.44 10.49
CA SER A 49 4.33 0.77 11.52
C SER A 49 3.55 -0.49 11.09
N PHE A 50 3.54 -0.89 9.84
CA PHE A 50 2.94 -2.16 9.41
C PHE A 50 3.94 -3.29 9.57
N TRP A 51 3.62 -4.23 10.45
CA TRP A 51 4.46 -5.40 10.68
C TRP A 51 4.67 -6.26 9.42
N THR A 52 3.73 -6.21 8.45
CA THR A 52 3.80 -6.93 7.18
C THR A 52 5.07 -6.59 6.37
N TRP A 53 5.56 -5.37 6.51
CA TRP A 53 6.76 -4.88 5.84
C TRP A 53 7.98 -4.80 6.75
N ASP A 54 7.81 -4.89 8.07
CA ASP A 54 8.90 -4.78 9.05
C ASP A 54 9.69 -6.09 9.16
N THR A 55 10.42 -6.40 8.09
CA THR A 55 11.18 -7.64 7.89
C THR A 55 12.60 -7.36 7.40
N GLU A 56 13.53 -8.29 7.66
CA GLU A 56 14.94 -8.21 7.21
C GLU A 56 15.02 -8.18 5.66
N GLU A 57 14.08 -8.82 4.97
CA GLU A 57 14.02 -8.81 3.52
C GLU A 57 13.68 -7.41 2.97
N VAL A 58 12.84 -6.64 3.68
CA VAL A 58 12.54 -5.24 3.31
C VAL A 58 13.67 -4.31 3.73
N ILE A 59 14.36 -4.56 4.84
CA ILE A 59 15.62 -3.86 5.18
C ILE A 59 16.64 -4.05 4.04
N ALA A 60 16.84 -5.27 3.58
CA ALA A 60 17.76 -5.55 2.46
C ALA A 60 17.37 -4.80 1.17
N LEU A 61 16.07 -4.65 0.90
CA LEU A 61 15.55 -3.85 -0.23
C LEU A 61 15.88 -2.37 -0.07
N ILE A 62 15.59 -1.78 1.09
CA ILE A 62 15.85 -0.36 1.41
C ILE A 62 17.34 -0.06 1.30
N GLU A 63 18.19 -0.93 1.84
CA GLU A 63 19.65 -0.83 1.75
C GLU A 63 20.15 -0.92 0.30
N TRP A 64 19.54 -1.78 -0.51
CA TRP A 64 19.86 -1.85 -1.93
C TRP A 64 19.47 -0.56 -2.65
N ILE A 65 18.27 -0.01 -2.42
CA ILE A 65 17.84 1.27 -3.01
C ILE A 65 18.83 2.38 -2.61
N ARG A 66 19.24 2.44 -1.33
CA ARG A 66 20.21 3.42 -0.84
C ARG A 66 21.53 3.33 -1.59
N ARG A 67 22.12 2.13 -1.72
CA ARG A 67 23.38 1.91 -2.46
C ARG A 67 23.24 2.28 -3.93
N TYR A 68 22.12 1.89 -4.56
CA TYR A 68 21.86 2.27 -5.95
C TYR A 68 21.81 3.80 -6.10
N ASN A 69 21.07 4.50 -5.24
CA ASN A 69 20.94 5.96 -5.29
C ASN A 69 22.27 6.70 -5.09
N GLN A 70 23.21 6.10 -4.35
CA GLN A 70 24.57 6.62 -4.20
C GLN A 70 25.42 6.46 -5.45
N SER A 71 25.13 5.48 -6.29
CA SER A 71 25.92 5.13 -7.47
C SER A 71 25.46 5.82 -8.76
N VAL A 72 24.34 6.54 -8.73
CA VAL A 72 23.74 7.17 -9.93
C VAL A 72 23.53 8.66 -9.74
N SER A 73 23.34 9.39 -10.87
CA SER A 73 22.95 10.80 -10.88
C SER A 73 21.56 11.02 -10.28
N ALA A 74 21.26 12.25 -9.88
CA ALA A 74 20.01 12.57 -9.15
C ALA A 74 18.74 12.21 -9.94
N ASP A 75 18.73 12.39 -11.25
CA ASP A 75 17.63 12.07 -12.16
C ASP A 75 17.37 10.56 -12.34
N ARG A 76 18.31 9.73 -11.90
CA ARG A 76 18.21 8.27 -11.96
C ARG A 76 17.92 7.63 -10.62
N ARG A 77 17.82 8.40 -9.54
CA ARG A 77 17.52 7.87 -8.21
C ARG A 77 16.12 7.30 -8.13
N ILE A 78 15.96 6.36 -7.22
CA ILE A 78 14.68 5.73 -6.88
C ILE A 78 14.10 6.45 -5.67
N GLU A 79 12.85 6.86 -5.77
CA GLU A 79 12.06 7.35 -4.66
C GLU A 79 11.25 6.22 -4.04
N PHE A 80 11.04 6.27 -2.71
CA PHE A 80 10.23 5.32 -1.96
C PHE A 80 9.01 6.00 -1.35
N HIS A 81 7.79 5.55 -1.69
CA HIS A 81 6.56 6.18 -1.24
C HIS A 81 5.57 5.16 -0.63
N GLY A 82 4.91 5.55 0.46
CA GLY A 82 3.69 4.90 0.93
C GLY A 82 2.47 5.51 0.24
N ILE A 83 1.42 4.71 0.06
CA ILE A 83 0.16 5.20 -0.53
C ILE A 83 -1.03 5.03 0.39
N ASP A 84 -0.88 4.34 1.52
CA ASP A 84 -1.96 4.04 2.45
C ASP A 84 -2.27 5.22 3.37
N ILE A 85 -3.56 5.37 3.66
CA ILE A 85 -4.12 6.42 4.52
C ILE A 85 -4.12 6.05 6.00
N GLN A 86 -3.74 4.84 6.37
CA GLN A 86 -3.75 4.35 7.76
C GLN A 86 -2.53 4.83 8.56
N SER A 87 -2.61 4.74 9.90
CA SER A 87 -1.48 4.91 10.84
C SER A 87 -0.70 6.22 10.72
N ASN A 88 -1.39 7.34 10.45
CA ASN A 88 -0.77 8.66 10.35
C ASN A 88 -0.17 9.15 11.67
N ALA A 89 -0.75 8.79 12.81
CA ALA A 89 -0.23 9.14 14.14
C ALA A 89 1.12 8.46 14.39
N LYS A 90 1.21 7.14 14.19
CA LYS A 90 2.46 6.38 14.37
C LYS A 90 3.54 6.81 13.38
N GLY A 91 3.18 7.09 12.13
CA GLY A 91 4.10 7.59 11.10
C GLY A 91 4.53 9.05 11.29
N GLY A 92 4.00 9.74 12.30
CA GLY A 92 4.32 11.15 12.60
C GLY A 92 3.69 12.14 11.62
N GLY A 93 2.73 11.76 10.80
CA GLY A 93 2.10 12.65 9.81
C GLY A 93 1.33 13.80 10.47
N ILE A 94 0.52 13.49 11.48
CA ILE A 94 -0.26 14.48 12.24
C ILE A 94 0.67 15.42 12.99
N ASP A 95 1.75 14.87 13.61
CA ASP A 95 2.75 15.67 14.33
C ASP A 95 3.50 16.64 13.43
N ARG A 96 3.84 16.22 12.21
CA ARG A 96 4.52 17.08 11.21
C ARG A 96 3.64 18.25 10.77
N VAL A 97 2.34 18.02 10.55
CA VAL A 97 1.38 19.08 10.22
C VAL A 97 1.27 20.06 11.38
N GLN A 98 1.11 19.56 12.62
CA GLN A 98 1.05 20.39 13.81
C GLN A 98 2.33 21.22 14.03
N ALA A 99 3.50 20.58 13.94
CA ALA A 99 4.79 21.26 14.12
C ALA A 99 5.03 22.35 13.05
N TYR A 100 4.62 22.08 11.82
CA TYR A 100 4.68 23.06 10.74
C TYR A 100 3.83 24.29 11.07
N LEU A 101 2.57 24.11 11.46
CA LEU A 101 1.66 25.19 11.80
C LEU A 101 2.16 25.99 13.04
N LEU A 102 2.67 25.30 14.06
CA LEU A 102 3.28 25.98 15.22
C LEU A 102 4.47 26.86 14.83
N ARG A 103 5.19 26.56 13.78
CA ARG A 103 6.32 27.35 13.29
C ARG A 103 5.90 28.52 12.40
N VAL A 104 4.95 28.33 11.47
CA VAL A 104 4.57 29.36 10.48
C VAL A 104 3.44 30.25 10.97
N ASP A 105 2.59 29.76 11.88
CA ASP A 105 1.47 30.47 12.51
C ASP A 105 1.28 29.95 13.95
N PRO A 106 2.10 30.39 14.90
CA PRO A 106 2.07 29.90 16.29
C PRO A 106 0.71 30.05 16.97
N ALA A 107 -0.01 31.14 16.73
CA ALA A 107 -1.32 31.39 17.32
C ALA A 107 -2.35 30.39 16.81
N PHE A 108 -2.40 30.17 15.49
CA PHE A 108 -3.29 29.22 14.84
C PHE A 108 -2.99 27.78 15.24
N GLY A 109 -1.70 27.39 15.28
CA GLY A 109 -1.25 26.06 15.66
C GLY A 109 -1.53 25.75 17.13
N SER A 110 -1.26 26.69 18.05
CA SER A 110 -1.49 26.50 19.48
C SER A 110 -2.97 26.38 19.84
N ALA A 111 -3.83 27.18 19.20
CA ALA A 111 -5.28 27.11 19.39
C ALA A 111 -5.90 25.74 19.02
N ARG A 112 -5.18 24.91 18.27
CA ARG A 112 -5.64 23.58 17.78
C ARG A 112 -4.98 22.40 18.46
N SER A 113 -4.23 22.58 19.53
CA SER A 113 -3.50 21.49 20.19
C SER A 113 -4.39 20.33 20.65
N GLU A 114 -5.56 20.62 21.22
CA GLU A 114 -6.54 19.60 21.65
C GLU A 114 -7.15 18.88 20.43
N PHE A 115 -7.42 19.61 19.36
CA PHE A 115 -7.91 19.05 18.11
C PHE A 115 -6.90 18.04 17.51
N PHE A 116 -5.62 18.40 17.40
CA PHE A 116 -4.57 17.47 16.94
C PHE A 116 -4.48 16.22 17.83
N SER A 117 -4.62 16.38 19.15
CA SER A 117 -4.64 15.25 20.08
C SER A 117 -5.83 14.32 19.83
N SER A 118 -7.02 14.89 19.56
CA SER A 118 -8.22 14.12 19.24
C SER A 118 -8.07 13.34 17.93
N VAL A 119 -7.49 13.95 16.90
CA VAL A 119 -7.22 13.28 15.61
C VAL A 119 -6.22 12.12 15.81
N LYS A 120 -5.16 12.30 16.60
CA LYS A 120 -4.21 11.22 16.93
C LYS A 120 -4.89 10.08 17.68
N LEU A 121 -5.71 10.38 18.68
CA LEU A 121 -6.44 9.36 19.43
C LEU A 121 -7.38 8.56 18.52
N PHE A 122 -8.10 9.22 17.61
CA PHE A 122 -8.95 8.55 16.63
C PHE A 122 -8.13 7.66 15.67
N ASP A 123 -6.99 8.13 15.18
CA ASP A 123 -6.15 7.32 14.29
C ASP A 123 -5.56 6.10 14.99
N MET A 124 -5.26 6.19 16.28
CA MET A 124 -4.74 5.06 17.08
C MET A 124 -5.83 4.10 17.54
N ASP A 125 -7.04 4.58 17.75
CA ASP A 125 -8.18 3.80 18.25
C ASP A 125 -9.47 4.26 17.56
N ARG A 126 -9.90 3.51 16.52
CA ARG A 126 -11.10 3.78 15.72
C ARG A 126 -12.42 3.66 16.49
N SER A 127 -12.40 3.18 17.72
CA SER A 127 -13.58 3.21 18.61
C SER A 127 -13.85 4.61 19.18
N LYS A 128 -12.89 5.52 19.09
CA LYS A 128 -13.05 6.91 19.55
C LYS A 128 -13.96 7.70 18.60
N LYS A 129 -14.58 8.74 19.15
CA LYS A 129 -15.46 9.60 18.35
C LYS A 129 -14.67 10.38 17.32
N ALA A 130 -15.21 10.37 16.08
CA ALA A 130 -14.71 11.16 14.95
C ALA A 130 -15.57 12.41 14.67
N ASP A 131 -16.62 12.63 15.46
CA ASP A 131 -17.60 13.70 15.22
C ASP A 131 -16.93 15.06 15.05
N GLY A 132 -17.13 15.68 13.87
CA GLY A 132 -16.57 17.00 13.54
C GLY A 132 -15.06 17.03 13.25
N LEU A 133 -14.28 15.95 13.49
CA LEU A 133 -12.84 15.97 13.23
C LEU A 133 -12.52 16.18 11.75
N ARG A 134 -13.28 15.53 10.86
CA ARG A 134 -13.13 15.68 9.41
C ARG A 134 -13.33 17.12 8.96
N ASP A 135 -14.42 17.73 9.39
CA ASP A 135 -14.80 19.08 8.96
C ASP A 135 -13.83 20.12 9.52
N GLN A 136 -13.44 20.02 10.80
CA GLN A 136 -12.41 20.88 11.40
C GLN A 136 -11.04 20.72 10.72
N TRP A 137 -10.68 19.49 10.27
CA TRP A 137 -9.45 19.27 9.52
C TRP A 137 -9.53 19.92 8.13
N HIS A 138 -10.68 19.84 7.47
CA HIS A 138 -10.92 20.50 6.20
C HIS A 138 -10.78 22.03 6.29
N GLU A 139 -11.44 22.64 7.29
CA GLU A 139 -11.32 24.08 7.56
C GLU A 139 -9.86 24.50 7.83
N MET A 140 -9.11 23.66 8.52
CA MET A 140 -7.66 23.90 8.74
C MET A 140 -6.90 23.88 7.41
N MET A 141 -7.17 22.94 6.53
CA MET A 141 -6.54 22.85 5.21
C MET A 141 -6.90 24.04 4.31
N GLU A 142 -8.15 24.51 4.35
CA GLU A 142 -8.57 25.73 3.66
C GLU A 142 -7.80 26.95 4.18
N SER A 143 -7.66 27.08 5.51
CA SER A 143 -6.85 28.14 6.12
C SER A 143 -5.39 28.08 5.69
N MET A 144 -4.78 26.88 5.62
CA MET A 144 -3.43 26.69 5.08
C MET A 144 -3.32 27.16 3.65
N THR A 145 -4.32 26.83 2.81
CA THR A 145 -4.37 27.23 1.41
C THR A 145 -4.49 28.73 1.23
N ASN A 146 -5.34 29.37 2.02
CA ASN A 146 -5.53 30.82 2.01
C ASN A 146 -4.28 31.60 2.46
N ASN A 147 -3.43 30.98 3.31
CA ASN A 147 -2.18 31.56 3.79
C ASN A 147 -0.93 31.04 3.05
N LYS A 148 -1.12 30.30 1.95
CA LYS A 148 -0.05 29.60 1.22
C LYS A 148 1.18 30.47 0.93
N GLU A 149 0.98 31.66 0.36
CA GLU A 149 2.09 32.53 -0.04
C GLU A 149 2.93 32.96 1.17
N ASN A 150 2.26 33.27 2.29
CA ASN A 150 2.93 33.62 3.53
C ASN A 150 3.72 32.45 4.10
N TYR A 151 3.12 31.25 4.12
CA TYR A 151 3.76 30.05 4.66
C TYR A 151 4.97 29.62 3.81
N ILE A 152 4.88 29.70 2.46
CA ILE A 152 5.99 29.44 1.58
C ILE A 152 7.15 30.41 1.80
N ARG A 153 6.84 31.71 2.04
CA ARG A 153 7.88 32.72 2.30
C ARG A 153 8.63 32.43 3.61
N LEU A 154 7.96 31.85 4.61
CA LEU A 154 8.56 31.48 5.90
C LEU A 154 9.31 30.14 5.85
N THR A 155 9.09 29.35 4.82
CA THR A 155 9.67 28.01 4.66
C THR A 155 10.20 27.78 3.23
N SER A 156 9.56 26.92 2.46
CA SER A 156 9.80 26.71 1.03
C SER A 156 8.54 26.15 0.35
N GLN A 157 8.51 26.24 -0.99
CA GLN A 157 7.45 25.61 -1.79
C GLN A 157 7.40 24.10 -1.56
N ASP A 158 8.56 23.43 -1.51
CA ASP A 158 8.66 21.98 -1.34
C ASP A 158 8.15 21.54 0.02
N GLU A 159 8.53 22.26 1.08
CA GLU A 159 8.04 21.94 2.42
C GLU A 159 6.53 22.16 2.54
N PHE A 160 6.01 23.28 2.01
CA PHE A 160 4.57 23.52 1.99
C PHE A 160 3.83 22.42 1.24
N ASN A 161 4.33 22.00 0.06
CA ASN A 161 3.73 20.92 -0.72
C ASN A 161 3.73 19.58 0.05
N GLN A 162 4.83 19.25 0.72
CA GLN A 162 4.93 18.03 1.52
C GLN A 162 3.94 18.03 2.69
N ILE A 163 3.83 19.15 3.42
CA ILE A 163 2.90 19.27 4.55
C ILE A 163 1.45 19.28 4.07
N SER A 164 1.14 19.98 2.98
CA SER A 164 -0.20 19.95 2.38
C SER A 164 -0.59 18.54 1.95
N ARG A 165 0.35 17.77 1.41
CA ARG A 165 0.11 16.37 1.05
C ARG A 165 -0.15 15.50 2.29
N LEU A 166 0.62 15.67 3.36
CA LEU A 166 0.35 15.01 4.65
C LEU A 166 -1.04 15.35 5.19
N ALA A 167 -1.41 16.64 5.16
CA ALA A 167 -2.73 17.08 5.59
C ALA A 167 -3.84 16.42 4.76
N THR A 168 -3.64 16.30 3.44
CA THR A 168 -4.58 15.58 2.55
C THR A 168 -4.73 14.11 2.95
N VAL A 169 -3.64 13.41 3.23
CA VAL A 169 -3.71 11.97 3.61
C VAL A 169 -4.41 11.79 4.97
N VAL A 170 -4.19 12.70 5.92
CA VAL A 170 -4.93 12.68 7.19
C VAL A 170 -6.42 12.98 6.98
N PHE A 171 -6.76 13.93 6.10
CA PHE A 171 -8.15 14.18 5.73
C PHE A 171 -8.80 12.92 5.13
N GLN A 172 -8.15 12.25 4.20
CA GLN A 172 -8.61 11.00 3.59
C GLN A 172 -8.85 9.92 4.65
N MET A 173 -7.99 9.82 5.65
CA MET A 173 -8.15 8.91 6.77
C MET A 173 -9.41 9.24 7.60
N LEU A 174 -9.61 10.53 7.92
CA LEU A 174 -10.78 10.98 8.65
C LEU A 174 -12.07 10.78 7.83
N ASP A 175 -12.02 11.03 6.52
CA ASP A 175 -13.15 10.82 5.62
C ASP A 175 -13.51 9.34 5.49
N ALA A 176 -12.52 8.46 5.25
CA ALA A 176 -12.76 7.03 5.07
C ALA A 176 -13.24 6.33 6.36
N PHE A 177 -12.58 6.60 7.48
CA PHE A 177 -12.79 5.84 8.71
C PHE A 177 -13.63 6.57 9.75
N GLY A 178 -13.81 7.88 9.61
CA GLY A 178 -14.64 8.71 10.50
C GLY A 178 -16.12 8.74 10.12
N MET A 179 -16.52 8.07 9.03
CA MET A 179 -17.92 8.01 8.61
C MET A 179 -18.76 7.30 9.65
N ARG A 180 -19.89 7.89 9.98
CA ARG A 180 -20.92 7.27 10.83
C ARG A 180 -21.45 5.98 10.19
N ALA A 181 -21.96 5.07 11.01
CA ALA A 181 -22.48 3.80 10.53
C ALA A 181 -23.68 3.98 9.57
N ASP A 182 -24.43 5.05 9.72
CA ASP A 182 -25.62 5.43 8.92
C ASP A 182 -25.28 6.36 7.74
N ASP A 183 -24.01 6.69 7.51
CA ASP A 183 -23.60 7.53 6.37
C ASP A 183 -23.76 6.74 5.06
N PRO A 184 -24.62 7.21 4.11
CA PRO A 184 -24.85 6.52 2.86
C PRO A 184 -23.59 6.34 2.01
N ARG A 185 -22.60 7.22 2.14
CA ARG A 185 -21.33 7.13 1.43
C ARG A 185 -20.52 5.88 1.77
N ARG A 186 -20.76 5.25 2.94
CA ARG A 186 -20.09 3.98 3.31
C ARG A 186 -20.35 2.86 2.32
N ALA A 187 -21.49 2.88 1.66
CA ALA A 187 -21.88 1.89 0.68
C ALA A 187 -21.44 2.24 -0.76
N GLU A 188 -20.86 3.41 -0.97
CA GLU A 188 -20.51 3.85 -2.32
C GLU A 188 -19.23 3.17 -2.85
N ARG A 189 -18.25 2.90 -1.98
CA ARG A 189 -16.96 2.34 -2.38
C ARG A 189 -16.13 1.85 -1.19
N GLU A 190 -15.09 1.04 -1.47
CA GLU A 190 -14.02 0.80 -0.53
C GLU A 190 -13.11 2.04 -0.47
N TRP A 191 -13.36 2.91 0.49
CA TRP A 191 -12.72 4.22 0.59
C TRP A 191 -11.19 4.16 0.75
N ARG A 192 -10.67 3.13 1.42
CA ARG A 192 -9.21 2.97 1.56
C ARG A 192 -8.56 2.73 0.21
N ASP A 193 -9.11 1.82 -0.61
CA ASP A 193 -8.59 1.51 -1.94
C ASP A 193 -8.72 2.70 -2.89
N TYR A 194 -9.85 3.40 -2.84
CA TYR A 194 -10.05 4.64 -3.58
C TYR A 194 -8.97 5.68 -3.25
N TYR A 195 -8.72 5.93 -1.97
CA TYR A 195 -7.72 6.92 -1.56
C TYR A 195 -6.28 6.45 -1.80
N MET A 196 -5.98 5.15 -1.74
CA MET A 196 -4.69 4.63 -2.19
C MET A 196 -4.47 4.91 -3.68
N ALA A 197 -5.51 4.78 -4.52
CA ALA A 197 -5.45 5.14 -5.94
C ALA A 197 -5.20 6.64 -6.14
N GLU A 198 -5.92 7.49 -5.41
CA GLU A 198 -5.72 8.94 -5.46
C GLU A 198 -4.31 9.34 -4.99
N ASN A 199 -3.78 8.66 -3.97
CA ASN A 199 -2.42 8.88 -3.50
C ASN A 199 -1.38 8.48 -4.55
N PHE A 200 -1.59 7.35 -5.24
CA PHE A 200 -0.74 6.95 -6.35
C PHE A 200 -0.85 7.91 -7.55
N ASN A 201 -2.06 8.31 -7.92
CA ASN A 201 -2.30 9.30 -8.99
C ASN A 201 -1.57 10.63 -8.72
N ALA A 202 -1.53 11.06 -7.46
CA ALA A 202 -0.78 12.25 -7.07
C ALA A 202 0.74 12.08 -7.26
N LEU A 203 1.31 10.88 -7.01
CA LEU A 203 2.72 10.62 -7.32
C LEU A 203 2.97 10.71 -8.82
N VAL A 204 2.09 10.14 -9.64
CA VAL A 204 2.19 10.23 -11.11
C VAL A 204 2.14 11.67 -11.59
N ALA A 205 1.23 12.48 -11.03
CA ALA A 205 1.06 13.89 -11.43
C ALA A 205 2.27 14.77 -11.08
N HIS A 206 3.04 14.42 -10.05
CA HIS A 206 4.23 15.18 -9.64
C HIS A 206 5.52 14.68 -10.27
N ALA A 207 5.52 13.48 -10.82
CA ALA A 207 6.70 12.91 -11.46
C ALA A 207 6.98 13.51 -12.84
N ALA A 208 8.23 13.40 -13.28
CA ALA A 208 8.59 13.77 -14.65
C ALA A 208 7.80 12.94 -15.68
N PRO A 209 7.48 13.49 -16.86
CA PRO A 209 6.78 12.75 -17.90
C PRO A 209 7.44 11.40 -18.22
N ASN A 210 6.62 10.38 -18.41
CA ASN A 210 7.06 8.99 -18.71
C ASN A 210 7.86 8.30 -17.58
N THR A 211 7.85 8.80 -16.35
CA THR A 211 8.42 8.10 -15.20
C THR A 211 7.72 6.77 -15.00
N LYS A 212 8.49 5.68 -14.99
CA LYS A 212 7.98 4.35 -14.71
C LYS A 212 7.93 4.10 -13.21
N MET A 213 6.81 3.57 -12.73
CA MET A 213 6.53 3.36 -11.30
C MET A 213 6.15 1.92 -11.02
N VAL A 214 6.57 1.41 -9.88
CA VAL A 214 6.11 0.13 -9.32
C VAL A 214 5.23 0.44 -8.13
N VAL A 215 4.07 -0.23 -8.05
CA VAL A 215 3.26 -0.26 -6.84
C VAL A 215 3.20 -1.68 -6.30
N TRP A 216 3.50 -1.85 -5.02
CA TRP A 216 3.52 -3.13 -4.33
C TRP A 216 2.48 -3.18 -3.22
N GLY A 217 1.53 -4.09 -3.33
CA GLY A 217 0.50 -4.35 -2.34
C GLY A 217 0.08 -5.82 -2.32
N HIS A 218 -0.97 -6.10 -1.58
CA HIS A 218 -1.63 -7.40 -1.58
C HIS A 218 -2.39 -7.61 -2.91
N ASN A 219 -2.48 -8.86 -3.39
CA ASN A 219 -3.20 -9.21 -4.63
C ASN A 219 -4.61 -8.60 -4.69
N ALA A 220 -5.35 -8.67 -3.57
CA ALA A 220 -6.70 -8.13 -3.50
C ALA A 220 -6.77 -6.63 -3.82
N HIS A 221 -5.75 -5.85 -3.40
CA HIS A 221 -5.67 -4.43 -3.73
C HIS A 221 -5.14 -4.18 -5.15
N MET A 222 -4.25 -5.04 -5.66
CA MET A 222 -3.62 -4.87 -6.98
C MET A 222 -4.45 -5.41 -8.13
N SER A 223 -5.53 -6.16 -7.88
CA SER A 223 -6.42 -6.68 -8.91
C SER A 223 -6.97 -5.57 -9.82
N ALA A 224 -6.92 -5.78 -11.13
CA ALA A 224 -7.52 -4.89 -12.12
C ALA A 224 -9.04 -5.13 -12.28
N ASP A 225 -9.55 -6.24 -11.71
CA ASP A 225 -10.97 -6.59 -11.81
C ASP A 225 -11.82 -5.75 -10.85
N ALA A 226 -12.77 -5.03 -11.39
CA ALA A 226 -13.74 -4.26 -10.62
C ALA A 226 -14.92 -5.10 -10.06
N GLY A 227 -14.96 -6.43 -10.40
CA GLY A 227 -16.07 -7.32 -10.11
C GLY A 227 -17.17 -7.26 -11.17
N ALA A 228 -17.97 -8.33 -11.23
CA ALA A 228 -19.07 -8.43 -12.21
C ALA A 228 -20.20 -7.42 -11.95
N ASP A 229 -20.36 -6.99 -10.69
CA ASP A 229 -21.40 -6.06 -10.23
C ASP A 229 -20.90 -4.61 -10.10
N ALA A 230 -19.77 -4.27 -10.71
CA ALA A 230 -19.16 -2.94 -10.60
C ALA A 230 -20.08 -1.79 -11.06
N ASP A 231 -21.06 -2.08 -11.89
CA ASP A 231 -22.08 -1.10 -12.33
C ASP A 231 -23.24 -0.93 -11.35
N VAL A 232 -23.45 -1.88 -10.41
CA VAL A 232 -24.62 -1.93 -9.54
C VAL A 232 -24.28 -1.72 -8.06
N ASN A 233 -23.08 -2.19 -7.62
CA ASN A 233 -22.61 -2.02 -6.25
C ASN A 233 -21.12 -1.67 -6.26
N MET A 234 -20.79 -0.38 -6.25
CA MET A 234 -19.41 0.13 -6.23
C MET A 234 -18.63 -0.20 -4.93
N VAL A 235 -19.14 -1.09 -4.11
CA VAL A 235 -18.76 -1.28 -2.71
C VAL A 235 -17.37 -1.88 -2.51
N GLN A 236 -16.77 -2.56 -3.49
CA GLN A 236 -15.48 -3.24 -3.27
C GLN A 236 -14.53 -3.17 -4.47
N ARG A 237 -14.40 -2.01 -5.07
CA ARG A 237 -13.43 -1.84 -6.15
C ARG A 237 -12.02 -1.78 -5.58
N PRO A 238 -11.10 -2.69 -5.97
CA PRO A 238 -9.70 -2.64 -5.54
C PRO A 238 -8.95 -1.46 -6.17
N LEU A 239 -7.89 -1.02 -5.52
CA LEU A 239 -6.94 -0.02 -6.02
C LEU A 239 -6.57 -0.25 -7.48
N GLY A 240 -6.19 -1.49 -7.85
CA GLY A 240 -5.79 -1.84 -9.21
C GLY A 240 -6.87 -1.58 -10.26
N SER A 241 -8.16 -1.71 -9.93
CA SER A 241 -9.25 -1.40 -10.85
C SER A 241 -9.36 0.10 -11.14
N TYR A 242 -9.09 0.97 -10.16
CA TYR A 242 -9.00 2.42 -10.39
C TYR A 242 -7.80 2.77 -11.26
N LEU A 243 -6.64 2.12 -11.01
CA LEU A 243 -5.45 2.31 -11.84
C LEU A 243 -5.69 1.82 -13.28
N ARG A 244 -6.37 0.69 -13.47
CA ARG A 244 -6.75 0.19 -14.81
C ARG A 244 -7.67 1.18 -15.52
N ALA A 245 -8.67 1.72 -14.84
CA ALA A 245 -9.58 2.71 -15.40
C ALA A 245 -8.86 3.99 -15.82
N THR A 246 -7.85 4.43 -15.04
CA THR A 246 -7.10 5.67 -15.29
C THR A 246 -6.02 5.49 -16.35
N TYR A 247 -5.26 4.38 -16.31
CA TYR A 247 -4.06 4.19 -17.11
C TYR A 247 -4.23 3.19 -18.26
N GLY A 248 -5.34 2.45 -18.29
CA GLY A 248 -5.58 1.43 -19.31
C GLY A 248 -4.46 0.40 -19.32
N GLU A 249 -3.90 0.13 -20.48
CA GLU A 249 -2.83 -0.84 -20.66
C GLU A 249 -1.46 -0.41 -20.11
N ARG A 250 -1.30 0.83 -19.74
CA ARG A 250 -0.08 1.31 -19.05
C ARG A 250 0.02 0.79 -17.61
N TYR A 251 -1.09 0.35 -17.02
CA TYR A 251 -1.10 -0.41 -15.78
C TYR A 251 -0.95 -1.89 -16.06
N PHE A 252 0.10 -2.52 -15.54
CA PHE A 252 0.33 -3.95 -15.65
C PHE A 252 0.17 -4.59 -14.27
N ALA A 253 -0.92 -5.32 -14.07
CA ALA A 253 -1.24 -6.01 -12.82
C ALA A 253 -0.54 -7.37 -12.74
N MET A 254 0.37 -7.54 -11.77
CA MET A 254 1.09 -8.78 -11.52
C MET A 254 0.58 -9.45 -10.26
N GLY A 255 -0.10 -10.59 -10.37
CA GLY A 255 -0.55 -11.40 -9.26
C GLY A 255 0.54 -12.34 -8.74
N PHE A 256 0.40 -12.78 -7.49
CA PHE A 256 1.21 -13.83 -6.88
C PHE A 256 0.33 -15.03 -6.54
N ALA A 257 0.84 -16.23 -6.80
CA ALA A 257 0.23 -17.50 -6.40
C ALA A 257 1.30 -18.45 -5.85
N PHE A 258 0.94 -19.34 -4.94
CA PHE A 258 1.87 -20.33 -4.41
C PHE A 258 1.15 -21.62 -4.00
N ASN A 259 1.87 -22.77 -4.09
CA ASN A 259 1.27 -24.06 -3.81
C ASN A 259 1.24 -24.39 -2.30
N GLU A 260 2.40 -24.34 -1.65
CA GLU A 260 2.55 -24.76 -0.24
C GLU A 260 3.60 -23.93 0.51
N GLY A 261 3.72 -24.15 1.81
CA GLY A 261 4.83 -23.62 2.60
C GLY A 261 4.41 -22.76 3.78
N GLY A 262 5.24 -21.79 4.14
CA GLY A 262 5.02 -20.93 5.29
C GLY A 262 5.00 -19.45 4.91
N PHE A 263 4.27 -18.66 5.69
CA PHE A 263 4.28 -17.21 5.62
C PHE A 263 4.10 -16.62 7.03
N GLN A 264 4.33 -15.31 7.17
CA GLN A 264 4.11 -14.60 8.41
C GLN A 264 2.75 -13.95 8.41
N ALA A 265 1.99 -14.11 9.52
CA ALA A 265 0.78 -13.35 9.79
C ALA A 265 0.63 -13.07 11.29
N CYS A 266 -0.19 -12.08 11.63
CA CYS A 266 -0.67 -11.94 12.99
C CYS A 266 -1.72 -13.02 13.25
N GLN A 267 -1.42 -13.97 14.13
CA GLN A 267 -2.31 -15.09 14.37
C GLN A 267 -3.53 -14.65 15.18
N LEU A 268 -4.71 -14.99 14.66
CA LEU A 268 -5.96 -14.96 15.40
C LEU A 268 -6.14 -16.29 16.12
N LYS A 269 -6.49 -16.24 17.39
CA LYS A 269 -6.83 -17.42 18.20
C LYS A 269 -7.91 -17.05 19.21
N ASP A 270 -8.99 -17.83 19.24
CA ASP A 270 -10.12 -17.63 20.16
C ASP A 270 -10.67 -16.17 20.13
N GLY A 271 -10.69 -15.56 18.94
CA GLY A 271 -11.14 -14.18 18.72
C GLY A 271 -10.15 -13.08 19.12
N GLY A 272 -8.95 -13.42 19.60
CA GLY A 272 -7.89 -12.48 19.98
C GLY A 272 -6.63 -12.62 19.14
N LEU A 273 -5.89 -11.49 18.95
CA LEU A 273 -4.60 -11.48 18.29
C LEU A 273 -3.50 -11.96 19.26
N VAL A 274 -2.73 -12.97 18.86
CA VAL A 274 -1.66 -13.56 19.68
C VAL A 274 -0.25 -13.24 19.18
N GLY A 275 -0.14 -12.26 18.28
CA GLY A 275 1.12 -11.76 17.71
C GLY A 275 1.57 -12.49 16.44
N LEU A 276 2.76 -12.14 15.96
CA LEU A 276 3.30 -12.64 14.70
C LEU A 276 3.72 -14.09 14.81
N LYS A 277 3.20 -14.94 13.94
CA LYS A 277 3.51 -16.37 13.87
C LYS A 277 3.83 -16.78 12.44
N GLU A 278 4.53 -17.90 12.32
CA GLU A 278 4.58 -18.64 11.07
C GLU A 278 3.24 -19.40 10.93
N ILE A 279 2.56 -19.10 9.85
CA ILE A 279 1.37 -19.86 9.41
C ILE A 279 1.86 -20.82 8.33
N ARG A 280 1.47 -22.09 8.45
CA ARG A 280 1.81 -23.15 7.49
C ARG A 280 0.58 -23.62 6.75
N VAL A 281 0.75 -23.86 5.48
CA VAL A 281 -0.28 -24.36 4.58
C VAL A 281 0.23 -25.54 3.79
N ASP A 282 -0.62 -26.54 3.63
CA ASP A 282 -0.37 -27.71 2.80
C ASP A 282 -0.52 -27.37 1.31
N ALA A 283 -0.28 -28.35 0.44
CA ALA A 283 -0.47 -28.21 -0.98
C ALA A 283 -1.89 -27.69 -1.29
N ALA A 284 -1.99 -26.81 -2.27
CA ALA A 284 -3.25 -26.19 -2.64
C ALA A 284 -4.28 -27.25 -3.07
N ARG A 285 -5.56 -27.01 -2.77
CA ARG A 285 -6.64 -27.94 -3.13
C ARG A 285 -6.82 -28.04 -4.63
N THR A 286 -7.20 -29.23 -5.09
CA THR A 286 -7.16 -29.67 -6.50
C THR A 286 -8.01 -28.87 -7.49
N ASP A 287 -8.95 -28.07 -7.02
CA ASP A 287 -9.82 -27.24 -7.85
C ASP A 287 -9.41 -25.76 -7.88
N SER A 288 -8.23 -25.43 -7.33
CA SER A 288 -7.76 -24.05 -7.21
C SER A 288 -6.76 -23.66 -8.31
N LEU A 289 -6.67 -22.34 -8.54
CA LEU A 289 -5.64 -21.73 -9.39
C LEU A 289 -4.23 -22.16 -8.96
N ASP A 290 -3.96 -22.12 -7.68
CA ASP A 290 -2.64 -22.40 -7.09
C ASP A 290 -2.23 -23.85 -7.35
N TRP A 291 -3.18 -24.80 -7.28
CA TRP A 291 -2.94 -26.21 -7.61
C TRP A 291 -2.70 -26.42 -9.10
N ILE A 292 -3.50 -25.80 -9.99
CA ILE A 292 -3.33 -25.90 -11.43
C ILE A 292 -1.95 -25.41 -11.83
N LEU A 293 -1.52 -24.27 -11.30
CA LEU A 293 -0.21 -23.70 -11.56
C LEU A 293 0.92 -24.60 -11.05
N ALA A 294 0.69 -25.34 -9.96
CA ALA A 294 1.68 -26.27 -9.39
C ALA A 294 1.92 -27.53 -10.27
N GLN A 295 1.04 -27.80 -11.25
CA GLN A 295 1.24 -28.94 -12.18
C GLN A 295 2.26 -28.61 -13.30
N VAL A 296 2.70 -27.37 -13.40
CA VAL A 296 3.62 -26.89 -14.44
C VAL A 296 5.07 -26.89 -13.93
N LEU A 297 6.00 -27.31 -14.77
CA LEU A 297 7.44 -27.17 -14.52
C LEU A 297 7.99 -25.96 -15.29
N PRO A 298 8.96 -25.20 -14.72
CA PRO A 298 9.67 -25.38 -13.43
C PRO A 298 8.87 -24.93 -12.21
N ASP A 299 9.37 -25.22 -11.00
CA ASP A 299 8.72 -24.91 -9.71
C ASP A 299 8.39 -23.43 -9.48
N ASN A 300 9.13 -22.53 -10.09
CA ASN A 300 8.89 -21.08 -9.99
C ASN A 300 8.98 -20.46 -11.38
N TYR A 301 7.96 -19.71 -11.77
CA TYR A 301 7.91 -19.10 -13.10
C TYR A 301 7.02 -17.84 -13.11
N ILE A 302 7.12 -17.11 -14.20
CA ILE A 302 6.24 -15.97 -14.51
C ILE A 302 5.37 -16.39 -15.69
N LEU A 303 4.06 -16.31 -15.52
CA LEU A 303 3.07 -16.52 -16.59
C LEU A 303 2.63 -15.14 -17.08
N ASN A 304 2.85 -14.84 -18.35
CA ASN A 304 2.29 -13.65 -19.00
C ASN A 304 0.91 -13.99 -19.55
N LEU A 305 -0.09 -13.23 -19.13
CA LEU A 305 -1.49 -13.39 -19.56
C LEU A 305 -1.90 -12.32 -20.58
N ARG A 306 -1.04 -11.35 -20.85
CA ARG A 306 -1.21 -10.33 -21.89
C ARG A 306 -0.56 -10.81 -23.18
N GLY A 307 -1.33 -10.96 -24.24
CA GLY A 307 -0.81 -11.29 -25.54
C GLY A 307 -1.92 -11.64 -26.52
N ASP A 308 -1.74 -11.18 -27.77
CA ASP A 308 -2.69 -11.40 -28.86
C ASP A 308 -2.73 -12.85 -29.39
N ASN A 309 -1.85 -13.73 -28.87
CA ASN A 309 -1.66 -15.10 -29.35
C ASN A 309 -1.75 -16.14 -28.21
N LEU A 310 -2.59 -15.91 -27.21
CA LEU A 310 -2.88 -16.96 -26.23
C LEU A 310 -3.67 -18.08 -26.92
N PRO A 311 -3.29 -19.37 -26.71
CA PRO A 311 -4.09 -20.48 -27.23
C PRO A 311 -5.55 -20.39 -26.76
N ASP A 312 -6.51 -20.81 -27.59
CA ASP A 312 -7.94 -20.73 -27.27
C ASP A 312 -8.30 -21.40 -25.92
N CYS A 313 -7.65 -22.51 -25.60
CA CYS A 313 -7.85 -23.21 -24.33
C CYS A 313 -7.38 -22.36 -23.15
N LEU A 314 -6.29 -21.61 -23.28
CA LEU A 314 -5.80 -20.71 -22.24
C LEU A 314 -6.69 -19.48 -22.14
N THR A 315 -7.11 -18.89 -23.26
CA THR A 315 -8.04 -17.77 -23.30
C THR A 315 -9.37 -18.12 -22.63
N SER A 316 -9.91 -19.31 -22.87
CA SER A 316 -11.12 -19.78 -22.20
C SER A 316 -10.90 -19.95 -20.70
N TRP A 317 -9.79 -20.58 -20.30
CA TRP A 317 -9.48 -20.85 -18.89
C TRP A 317 -9.29 -19.57 -18.08
N VAL A 318 -8.51 -18.56 -18.55
CA VAL A 318 -8.27 -17.32 -17.82
C VAL A 318 -9.54 -16.48 -17.62
N ASN A 319 -10.56 -16.68 -18.45
CA ASN A 319 -11.86 -16.01 -18.36
C ASN A 319 -12.90 -16.80 -17.56
N THR A 320 -12.54 -17.96 -17.01
CA THR A 320 -13.39 -18.74 -16.11
C THR A 320 -13.07 -18.36 -14.66
N GLU A 321 -14.11 -18.23 -13.83
CA GLU A 321 -13.94 -18.04 -12.40
C GLU A 321 -13.35 -19.29 -11.75
N ILE A 322 -12.32 -19.09 -10.95
CA ILE A 322 -11.61 -20.14 -10.21
C ILE A 322 -11.29 -19.68 -8.79
N MET A 323 -11.16 -20.60 -7.86
CA MET A 323 -10.78 -20.28 -6.50
C MET A 323 -9.27 -20.10 -6.38
N GLN A 324 -8.82 -19.00 -5.76
CA GLN A 324 -7.43 -18.69 -5.46
C GLN A 324 -7.22 -18.58 -3.96
N ARG A 325 -6.08 -19.08 -3.46
CA ARG A 325 -5.61 -18.82 -2.11
C ARG A 325 -5.42 -17.32 -1.88
N SER A 326 -5.91 -16.81 -0.76
CA SER A 326 -5.64 -15.41 -0.39
C SER A 326 -5.56 -15.27 1.13
N TYR A 327 -4.42 -14.79 1.61
CA TYR A 327 -4.14 -14.61 3.03
C TYR A 327 -3.83 -13.15 3.32
N GLY A 328 -4.61 -12.57 4.23
CA GLY A 328 -4.40 -11.20 4.71
C GLY A 328 -3.31 -11.09 5.79
N ALA A 329 -3.22 -9.89 6.38
CA ALA A 329 -2.31 -9.61 7.49
C ALA A 329 -2.65 -10.40 8.77
N VAL A 330 -3.89 -10.83 8.94
CA VAL A 330 -4.35 -11.65 10.06
C VAL A 330 -4.80 -13.00 9.52
N ALA A 331 -4.40 -14.08 10.19
CA ALA A 331 -4.76 -15.44 9.81
C ALA A 331 -5.05 -16.28 11.05
N ASP A 332 -6.05 -17.16 10.94
CA ASP A 332 -6.33 -18.22 11.89
C ASP A 332 -5.82 -19.55 11.34
N GLN A 333 -4.87 -20.17 12.02
CA GLN A 333 -4.31 -21.46 11.60
C GLN A 333 -5.38 -22.57 11.54
N ALA A 334 -6.45 -22.47 12.34
CA ALA A 334 -7.49 -23.49 12.40
C ALA A 334 -8.39 -23.49 11.15
N SER A 335 -8.56 -22.33 10.49
CA SER A 335 -9.41 -22.18 9.29
C SER A 335 -8.60 -21.79 8.04
N ILE A 336 -7.27 -21.91 8.09
CA ILE A 336 -6.40 -21.38 7.03
C ILE A 336 -6.59 -22.09 5.69
N GLU A 337 -6.96 -23.37 5.70
CA GLU A 337 -7.18 -24.15 4.49
C GLU A 337 -8.48 -23.78 3.75
N ASP A 338 -9.37 -22.99 4.38
CA ASP A 338 -10.62 -22.51 3.79
C ASP A 338 -10.47 -21.12 3.15
N ALA A 339 -9.29 -20.48 3.26
CA ALA A 339 -9.05 -19.12 2.78
C ALA A 339 -8.85 -19.06 1.26
N TYR A 340 -9.91 -19.36 0.52
CA TYR A 340 -9.98 -19.27 -0.94
C TYR A 340 -11.07 -18.30 -1.37
N TYR A 341 -10.79 -17.55 -2.45
CA TYR A 341 -11.68 -16.53 -3.01
C TYR A 341 -11.85 -16.76 -4.50
N PRO A 342 -13.04 -16.49 -5.08
CA PRO A 342 -13.24 -16.56 -6.52
C PRO A 342 -12.45 -15.45 -7.23
N VAL A 343 -11.82 -15.80 -8.34
CA VAL A 343 -11.08 -14.86 -9.21
C VAL A 343 -11.26 -15.23 -10.67
N THR A 344 -11.49 -14.24 -11.52
CA THR A 344 -11.35 -14.38 -12.98
C THR A 344 -9.96 -13.88 -13.35
N VAL A 345 -9.04 -14.80 -13.52
CA VAL A 345 -7.59 -14.51 -13.56
C VAL A 345 -7.23 -13.49 -14.64
N GLY A 346 -7.78 -13.63 -15.86
CA GLY A 346 -7.50 -12.72 -16.98
C GLY A 346 -8.11 -11.33 -16.85
N ARG A 347 -9.08 -11.15 -15.93
CA ARG A 347 -9.61 -9.84 -15.57
C ARG A 347 -8.79 -9.19 -14.43
N ALA A 348 -8.35 -10.02 -13.48
CA ALA A 348 -7.64 -9.56 -12.31
C ALA A 348 -6.18 -9.19 -12.58
N PHE A 349 -5.48 -9.97 -13.43
CA PHE A 349 -4.05 -9.84 -13.61
C PHE A 349 -3.63 -9.93 -15.08
N ASP A 350 -2.58 -9.21 -15.44
CA ASP A 350 -1.90 -9.29 -16.74
C ASP A 350 -0.78 -10.35 -16.72
N GLY A 351 -0.39 -10.77 -15.54
CA GLY A 351 0.59 -11.85 -15.34
C GLY A 351 0.55 -12.38 -13.92
N ILE A 352 1.08 -13.58 -13.74
CA ILE A 352 1.19 -14.25 -12.44
C ILE A 352 2.62 -14.67 -12.19
N ILE A 353 3.11 -14.41 -11.00
CA ILE A 353 4.33 -15.01 -10.46
C ILE A 353 3.91 -16.20 -9.60
N PHE A 354 4.25 -17.40 -10.03
CA PHE A 354 4.00 -18.62 -9.29
C PHE A 354 5.25 -19.06 -8.53
N ILE A 355 5.06 -19.46 -7.27
CA ILE A 355 6.11 -19.97 -6.36
C ILE A 355 5.62 -21.30 -5.80
N HIS A 356 6.34 -22.39 -6.10
CA HIS A 356 5.89 -23.71 -5.65
C HIS A 356 5.87 -23.80 -4.13
N LYS A 357 6.93 -23.34 -3.46
CA LYS A 357 7.03 -23.40 -1.99
C LYS A 357 7.53 -22.08 -1.40
N THR A 358 6.75 -21.54 -0.48
CA THR A 358 7.09 -20.30 0.25
C THR A 358 7.77 -20.61 1.57
N THR A 359 8.48 -19.62 2.10
CA THR A 359 9.04 -19.62 3.45
C THR A 359 8.65 -18.35 4.18
N ARG A 360 8.57 -18.42 5.51
CA ARG A 360 8.33 -17.27 6.36
C ARG A 360 9.43 -16.21 6.16
N THR A 361 9.04 -14.93 6.11
CA THR A 361 9.98 -13.81 6.22
C THR A 361 10.54 -13.69 7.63
N THR A 362 11.70 -13.04 7.76
CA THR A 362 12.35 -12.81 9.05
C THR A 362 11.90 -11.47 9.63
N PRO A 363 11.07 -11.44 10.69
CA PRO A 363 10.65 -10.18 11.30
C PRO A 363 11.86 -9.46 11.91
N THR A 364 11.89 -8.13 11.80
CA THR A 364 12.90 -7.35 12.51
C THR A 364 12.68 -7.39 14.03
N LYS A 365 13.65 -6.95 14.81
CA LYS A 365 13.50 -6.86 16.27
C LYS A 365 12.42 -5.86 16.71
N THR A 366 12.12 -4.88 15.86
CA THR A 366 11.05 -3.89 16.08
C THR A 366 9.66 -4.49 15.92
N SER A 367 9.47 -5.37 14.96
CA SER A 367 8.21 -6.11 14.75
C SER A 367 7.84 -7.05 15.89
N LEU A 368 8.80 -7.48 16.68
CA LEU A 368 8.60 -8.43 17.77
C LEU A 368 8.23 -7.76 19.09
N ARG A 369 8.18 -6.45 19.16
CA ARG A 369 7.77 -5.63 20.32
C ARG A 369 6.33 -5.16 20.19
#